data_eff666d743263015bce697a0df63047f
#
_entry.id   eff666d743263015bce697a0df63047f
#
_cell.length_a   1.000
_cell.length_b   1.000
_cell.length_c   1.000
_cell.angle_alpha   90.00
_cell.angle_beta   90.00
_cell.angle_gamma   90.00
#
_symmetry.space_group_name_H-M   'P 1'
#
loop_
_entity.id
_entity.type
_entity.pdbx_description
1 polymer ?
#
loop_
_entity_poly.entity_id
_entity_poly.type
_entity_poly.pdbx_seq_one_letter_code
_entity_poly.pdbx_strand_id
1 'polypeptide(L)'
;MRVAIAGAGAVGRSIAGELLENGHEILLIDKAPTAISVERVPQAEWLLADACEITSLDEAALQRCNVVIAATGDDKVNLVVSLLAKTEYGVPRVVARVNNPKNEWLFNESWGVDVAVSTPRLMSALVEEAVSVGDLVRLLRFSHGDANLVELTLPPESALAGTTVGDVAWPEDTSLVTIIRGTRVLTPSREDSLEAGDELLFVAAQAREEQLEDLLSVRRDTSTT
;
A
#
# COMPACT_ATOMS: atom_id res chain seq x y z
N MET A 1 7.33 18.07 -9.29
CA MET A 1 8.35 17.69 -8.29
C MET A 1 9.39 16.84 -9.02
N ARG A 2 10.66 16.89 -8.57
CA ARG A 2 11.71 15.99 -9.06
C ARG A 2 11.72 14.70 -8.24
N VAL A 3 11.64 13.56 -8.89
CA VAL A 3 11.59 12.23 -8.27
C VAL A 3 12.67 11.35 -8.88
N ALA A 4 13.54 10.76 -8.04
CA ALA A 4 14.49 9.77 -8.48
C ALA A 4 13.97 8.36 -8.13
N ILE A 5 14.07 7.44 -9.06
CA ILE A 5 13.63 6.05 -8.92
C ILE A 5 14.84 5.14 -9.10
N ALA A 6 15.30 4.49 -8.04
CA ALA A 6 16.31 3.46 -8.08
C ALA A 6 15.68 2.11 -8.45
N GLY A 7 16.07 1.58 -9.59
CA GLY A 7 15.50 0.38 -10.21
C GLY A 7 14.63 0.72 -11.41
N ALA A 8 15.17 0.50 -12.61
CA ALA A 8 14.48 0.72 -13.90
C ALA A 8 13.88 -0.57 -14.48
N GLY A 9 13.53 -1.52 -13.63
CA GLY A 9 12.77 -2.71 -13.98
C GLY A 9 11.31 -2.39 -14.36
N ALA A 10 10.48 -3.41 -14.55
CA ALA A 10 9.09 -3.23 -14.94
C ALA A 10 8.32 -2.30 -13.96
N VAL A 11 8.48 -2.52 -12.66
CA VAL A 11 7.80 -1.72 -11.62
C VAL A 11 8.28 -0.27 -11.64
N GLY A 12 9.61 -0.03 -11.63
CA GLY A 12 10.13 1.34 -11.63
C GLY A 12 9.73 2.13 -12.87
N ARG A 13 9.71 1.50 -14.05
CA ARG A 13 9.23 2.14 -15.29
C ARG A 13 7.73 2.43 -15.28
N SER A 14 6.92 1.52 -14.70
CA SER A 14 5.47 1.74 -14.56
C SER A 14 5.20 2.95 -13.66
N ILE A 15 5.86 3.01 -12.50
CA ILE A 15 5.76 4.16 -11.58
C ILE A 15 6.21 5.46 -12.28
N ALA A 16 7.32 5.39 -13.03
CA ALA A 16 7.84 6.54 -13.78
C ALA A 16 6.81 7.08 -14.78
N GLY A 17 6.16 6.20 -15.54
CA GLY A 17 5.12 6.57 -16.50
C GLY A 17 3.96 7.31 -15.84
N GLU A 18 3.39 6.76 -14.79
CA GLU A 18 2.27 7.38 -14.07
C GLU A 18 2.63 8.73 -13.44
N LEU A 19 3.84 8.83 -12.86
CA LEU A 19 4.29 10.09 -12.26
C LEU A 19 4.58 11.18 -13.31
N LEU A 20 5.05 10.80 -14.50
CA LEU A 20 5.22 11.73 -15.64
C LEU A 20 3.87 12.28 -16.13
N GLU A 21 2.85 11.43 -16.24
CA GLU A 21 1.49 11.86 -16.57
C GLU A 21 0.93 12.86 -15.56
N ASN A 22 1.33 12.74 -14.30
CA ASN A 22 1.00 13.68 -13.23
C ASN A 22 1.90 14.94 -13.19
N GLY A 23 2.77 15.14 -14.19
CA GLY A 23 3.60 16.33 -14.35
C GLY A 23 4.83 16.37 -13.43
N HIS A 24 5.36 15.23 -13.02
CA HIS A 24 6.59 15.15 -12.27
C HIS A 24 7.81 14.99 -13.20
N GLU A 25 8.98 15.44 -12.75
CA GLU A 25 10.27 15.22 -13.40
C GLU A 25 10.87 13.94 -12.85
N ILE A 26 11.18 12.96 -13.70
CA ILE A 26 11.61 11.64 -13.29
C ILE A 26 13.05 11.37 -13.74
N LEU A 27 13.86 10.89 -12.79
CA LEU A 27 15.15 10.29 -13.04
C LEU A 27 15.09 8.80 -12.70
N LEU A 28 15.35 7.94 -13.68
CA LEU A 28 15.49 6.49 -13.50
C LEU A 28 16.96 6.13 -13.36
N ILE A 29 17.31 5.37 -12.32
CA ILE A 29 18.67 4.91 -12.03
C ILE A 29 18.68 3.39 -12.02
N ASP A 30 19.54 2.76 -12.81
CA ASP A 30 19.78 1.31 -12.76
C ASP A 30 21.23 0.99 -13.14
N LYS A 31 21.79 -0.04 -12.52
CA LYS A 31 23.17 -0.49 -12.80
C LYS A 31 23.25 -1.47 -13.97
N ALA A 32 22.14 -2.04 -14.37
CA ALA A 32 22.10 -3.00 -15.46
C ALA A 32 21.85 -2.29 -16.79
N PRO A 33 22.80 -2.35 -17.77
CA PRO A 33 22.58 -1.73 -19.08
C PRO A 33 21.31 -2.23 -19.79
N THR A 34 20.92 -3.48 -19.52
CA THR A 34 19.70 -4.09 -20.09
C THR A 34 18.41 -3.54 -19.50
N ALA A 35 18.47 -2.85 -18.37
CA ALA A 35 17.31 -2.18 -17.77
C ALA A 35 17.08 -0.78 -18.38
N ILE A 36 18.09 -0.20 -18.98
CA ILE A 36 17.99 1.11 -19.64
C ILE A 36 17.21 0.94 -20.96
N SER A 37 16.02 1.47 -20.99
CA SER A 37 15.06 1.37 -22.11
C SER A 37 14.39 2.72 -22.34
N VAL A 38 15.17 3.68 -22.86
CA VAL A 38 14.73 5.08 -23.05
C VAL A 38 13.45 5.16 -23.89
N GLU A 39 13.30 4.28 -24.86
CA GLU A 39 12.12 4.22 -25.73
C GLU A 39 10.81 3.90 -24.98
N ARG A 40 10.90 3.29 -23.81
CA ARG A 40 9.72 2.92 -23.01
C ARG A 40 9.22 4.06 -22.12
N VAL A 41 10.12 4.94 -21.72
CA VAL A 41 9.79 6.12 -20.89
C VAL A 41 10.64 7.29 -21.39
N PRO A 42 10.32 7.84 -22.59
CA PRO A 42 11.19 8.79 -23.27
C PRO A 42 11.26 10.16 -22.60
N GLN A 43 10.32 10.51 -21.74
CA GLN A 43 10.33 11.78 -21.01
C GLN A 43 11.14 11.72 -19.69
N ALA A 44 11.56 10.53 -19.26
CA ALA A 44 12.40 10.41 -18.06
C ALA A 44 13.88 10.68 -18.40
N GLU A 45 14.60 11.24 -17.42
CA GLU A 45 16.06 11.20 -17.39
C GLU A 45 16.51 9.79 -17.01
N TRP A 46 17.64 9.34 -17.55
CA TRP A 46 18.17 8.01 -17.30
C TRP A 46 19.62 8.09 -16.86
N LEU A 47 19.98 7.34 -15.81
CA LEU A 47 21.33 7.22 -15.31
C LEU A 47 21.70 5.73 -15.16
N LEU A 48 22.73 5.30 -15.89
CA LEU A 48 23.32 3.98 -15.76
C LEU A 48 24.35 4.00 -14.63
N ALA A 49 23.96 3.66 -13.41
CA ALA A 49 24.80 3.74 -12.23
C ALA A 49 24.29 2.83 -11.10
N ASP A 50 25.15 2.45 -10.15
CA ASP A 50 24.74 1.75 -8.94
C ASP A 50 24.23 2.75 -7.90
N ALA A 51 22.96 2.68 -7.58
CA ALA A 51 22.31 3.56 -6.61
C ALA A 51 22.75 3.33 -5.14
N CYS A 52 23.60 2.33 -4.89
CA CYS A 52 24.23 2.14 -3.58
C CYS A 52 25.57 2.89 -3.44
N GLU A 53 26.03 3.57 -4.48
CA GLU A 53 27.29 4.30 -4.46
C GLU A 53 27.08 5.82 -4.37
N ILE A 54 27.77 6.47 -3.43
CA ILE A 54 27.65 7.92 -3.20
C ILE A 54 27.98 8.70 -4.48
N THR A 55 29.03 8.33 -5.19
CA THR A 55 29.41 9.01 -6.45
C THR A 55 28.31 8.97 -7.50
N SER A 56 27.57 7.87 -7.58
CA SER A 56 26.42 7.72 -8.48
C SER A 56 25.25 8.62 -8.06
N LEU A 57 25.03 8.73 -6.75
CA LEU A 57 23.96 9.57 -6.20
C LEU A 57 24.31 11.07 -6.28
N ASP A 58 25.60 11.43 -6.24
CA ASP A 58 26.10 12.79 -6.53
C ASP A 58 25.81 13.17 -8.01
N GLU A 59 26.11 12.26 -8.95
CA GLU A 59 25.79 12.44 -10.37
C GLU A 59 24.28 12.59 -10.61
N ALA A 60 23.46 11.81 -9.89
CA ALA A 60 22.01 11.90 -9.88
C ALA A 60 21.49 13.23 -9.29
N ALA A 61 22.34 14.00 -8.62
CA ALA A 61 21.98 15.22 -7.89
C ALA A 61 20.80 14.99 -6.92
N LEU A 62 20.90 13.93 -6.10
CA LEU A 62 19.82 13.45 -5.24
C LEU A 62 19.32 14.52 -4.24
N GLN A 63 20.22 15.44 -3.81
CA GLN A 63 19.87 16.59 -2.97
C GLN A 63 18.87 17.55 -3.62
N ARG A 64 18.61 17.44 -4.92
CA ARG A 64 17.61 18.23 -5.66
C ARG A 64 16.27 17.51 -5.78
N CYS A 65 16.19 16.24 -5.35
CA CYS A 65 14.99 15.46 -5.43
C CYS A 65 14.07 15.72 -4.24
N ASN A 66 12.77 15.81 -4.52
CA ASN A 66 11.74 15.91 -3.49
C ASN A 66 11.38 14.53 -2.93
N VAL A 67 11.51 13.50 -3.77
CA VAL A 67 11.18 12.11 -3.44
C VAL A 67 12.23 11.19 -4.04
N VAL A 68 12.61 10.16 -3.28
CA VAL A 68 13.35 9.01 -3.80
C VAL A 68 12.49 7.77 -3.64
N ILE A 69 12.43 6.97 -4.69
CA ILE A 69 11.72 5.68 -4.71
C ILE A 69 12.73 4.57 -4.91
N ALA A 70 12.95 3.73 -3.90
CA ALA A 70 13.77 2.54 -4.00
C ALA A 70 12.89 1.37 -4.46
N ALA A 71 12.93 1.04 -5.75
CA ALA A 71 12.05 0.08 -6.41
C ALA A 71 12.78 -1.08 -7.10
N THR A 72 14.00 -1.40 -6.62
CA THR A 72 14.77 -2.54 -7.16
C THR A 72 14.17 -3.89 -6.74
N GLY A 73 14.65 -4.97 -7.34
CA GLY A 73 14.28 -6.34 -6.96
C GLY A 73 14.99 -6.88 -5.72
N ASP A 74 15.84 -6.08 -5.06
CA ASP A 74 16.64 -6.49 -3.89
C ASP A 74 16.36 -5.57 -2.70
N ASP A 75 15.84 -6.16 -1.61
CA ASP A 75 15.47 -5.44 -0.39
C ASP A 75 16.68 -4.76 0.27
N LYS A 76 17.87 -5.36 0.19
CA LYS A 76 19.09 -4.77 0.76
C LYS A 76 19.49 -3.52 0.00
N VAL A 77 19.40 -3.56 -1.32
CA VAL A 77 19.66 -2.39 -2.19
C VAL A 77 18.64 -1.30 -1.86
N ASN A 78 17.36 -1.63 -1.74
CA ASN A 78 16.32 -0.67 -1.41
C ASN A 78 16.57 0.00 -0.05
N LEU A 79 17.00 -0.75 0.97
CA LEU A 79 17.36 -0.20 2.28
C LEU A 79 18.59 0.72 2.20
N VAL A 80 19.66 0.33 1.49
CA VAL A 80 20.85 1.15 1.34
C VAL A 80 20.55 2.45 0.63
N VAL A 81 19.84 2.41 -0.49
CA VAL A 81 19.40 3.60 -1.23
C VAL A 81 18.58 4.53 -0.35
N SER A 82 17.63 3.98 0.42
CA SER A 82 16.78 4.76 1.31
C SER A 82 17.59 5.46 2.40
N LEU A 83 18.51 4.73 3.04
CA LEU A 83 19.38 5.28 4.06
C LEU A 83 20.24 6.42 3.51
N LEU A 84 20.92 6.20 2.39
CA LEU A 84 21.77 7.23 1.76
C LEU A 84 20.95 8.45 1.34
N ALA A 85 19.80 8.26 0.70
CA ALA A 85 18.92 9.35 0.30
C ALA A 85 18.51 10.23 1.49
N LYS A 86 18.25 9.61 2.64
CA LYS A 86 17.80 10.31 3.85
C LYS A 86 18.95 10.97 4.60
N THR A 87 20.03 10.25 4.85
CA THR A 87 21.12 10.69 5.74
C THR A 87 22.16 11.56 5.03
N GLU A 88 22.53 11.22 3.79
CA GLU A 88 23.57 11.95 3.06
C GLU A 88 22.98 13.11 2.22
N TYR A 89 21.81 12.89 1.64
CA TYR A 89 21.21 13.87 0.70
C TYR A 89 20.03 14.64 1.28
N GLY A 90 19.53 14.27 2.48
CA GLY A 90 18.44 14.98 3.15
C GLY A 90 17.14 14.98 2.36
N VAL A 91 16.89 13.94 1.55
CA VAL A 91 15.69 13.86 0.72
C VAL A 91 14.45 13.87 1.60
N PRO A 92 13.49 14.79 1.35
CA PRO A 92 12.33 14.97 2.24
C PRO A 92 11.48 13.71 2.39
N ARG A 93 11.29 12.95 1.29
CA ARG A 93 10.46 11.74 1.30
C ARG A 93 11.13 10.58 0.58
N VAL A 94 11.17 9.44 1.24
CA VAL A 94 11.71 8.20 0.70
C VAL A 94 10.65 7.10 0.76
N VAL A 95 10.36 6.52 -0.39
CA VAL A 95 9.43 5.40 -0.55
C VAL A 95 10.24 4.17 -0.93
N ALA A 96 10.03 3.05 -0.26
CA ALA A 96 10.78 1.84 -0.55
C ALA A 96 9.86 0.64 -0.79
N ARG A 97 10.16 -0.09 -1.87
CA ARG A 97 9.52 -1.35 -2.17
C ARG A 97 10.09 -2.47 -1.30
N VAL A 98 9.21 -3.24 -0.69
CA VAL A 98 9.51 -4.48 0.01
C VAL A 98 9.20 -5.65 -0.92
N ASN A 99 10.23 -6.41 -1.30
CA ASN A 99 10.08 -7.59 -2.16
C ASN A 99 9.73 -8.84 -1.34
N ASN A 100 10.32 -8.98 -0.15
CA ASN A 100 10.04 -10.10 0.74
C ASN A 100 9.34 -9.57 2.01
N PRO A 101 8.07 -9.96 2.27
CA PRO A 101 7.32 -9.51 3.46
C PRO A 101 8.01 -9.80 4.79
N LYS A 102 8.90 -10.81 4.85
CA LYS A 102 9.69 -11.12 6.05
C LYS A 102 10.70 -10.04 6.41
N ASN A 103 11.06 -9.17 5.47
CA ASN A 103 12.00 -8.07 5.66
C ASN A 103 11.30 -6.76 6.00
N GLU A 104 9.97 -6.69 5.94
CA GLU A 104 9.18 -5.45 6.06
C GLU A 104 9.48 -4.67 7.35
N TRP A 105 9.77 -5.37 8.44
CA TRP A 105 10.13 -4.75 9.72
C TRP A 105 11.41 -3.89 9.68
N LEU A 106 12.29 -4.11 8.69
CA LEU A 106 13.48 -3.29 8.46
C LEU A 106 13.17 -1.95 7.80
N PHE A 107 12.05 -1.87 7.04
CA PHE A 107 11.70 -0.70 6.24
C PHE A 107 10.97 0.34 7.11
N ASN A 108 11.74 1.07 7.89
CA ASN A 108 11.27 2.06 8.85
C ASN A 108 12.18 3.31 8.85
N GLU A 109 11.87 4.29 9.68
CA GLU A 109 12.60 5.56 9.77
C GLU A 109 14.10 5.39 10.08
N SER A 110 14.49 4.35 10.85
CA SER A 110 15.90 4.07 11.15
C SER A 110 16.70 3.69 9.90
N TRP A 111 16.04 3.18 8.86
CA TRP A 111 16.60 2.90 7.56
C TRP A 111 16.28 3.99 6.52
N GLY A 112 15.81 5.15 6.97
CA GLY A 112 15.49 6.28 6.11
C GLY A 112 14.23 6.10 5.26
N VAL A 113 13.35 5.15 5.61
CA VAL A 113 12.13 4.85 4.86
C VAL A 113 10.95 5.57 5.51
N ASP A 114 10.31 6.48 4.76
CA ASP A 114 9.08 7.14 5.21
C ASP A 114 7.83 6.31 4.86
N VAL A 115 7.87 5.59 3.72
CA VAL A 115 6.76 4.75 3.27
C VAL A 115 7.31 3.42 2.74
N ALA A 116 6.92 2.32 3.37
CA ALA A 116 7.21 0.97 2.90
C ALA A 116 6.02 0.42 2.11
N VAL A 117 6.30 -0.10 0.90
CA VAL A 117 5.28 -0.69 0.03
C VAL A 117 5.61 -2.15 -0.23
N SER A 118 4.89 -3.06 0.43
CA SER A 118 5.04 -4.49 0.22
C SER A 118 4.14 -4.95 -0.95
N THR A 119 4.71 -5.04 -2.14
CA THR A 119 3.99 -5.51 -3.33
C THR A 119 3.35 -6.89 -3.12
N PRO A 120 4.04 -7.90 -2.53
CA PRO A 120 3.42 -9.20 -2.29
C PRO A 120 2.22 -9.15 -1.34
N ARG A 121 2.28 -8.33 -0.27
CA ARG A 121 1.15 -8.18 0.66
C ARG A 121 -0.05 -7.53 0.01
N LEU A 122 0.17 -6.45 -0.77
CA LEU A 122 -0.91 -5.79 -1.52
C LEU A 122 -1.57 -6.75 -2.51
N MET A 123 -0.76 -7.52 -3.26
CA MET A 123 -1.27 -8.52 -4.19
C MET A 123 -2.06 -9.61 -3.46
N SER A 124 -1.52 -10.14 -2.34
CA SER A 124 -2.22 -11.17 -1.57
C SER A 124 -3.54 -10.66 -1.00
N ALA A 125 -3.57 -9.43 -0.47
CA ALA A 125 -4.80 -8.83 0.04
C ALA A 125 -5.88 -8.69 -1.04
N LEU A 126 -5.50 -8.18 -2.23
CA LEU A 126 -6.45 -8.05 -3.35
C LEU A 126 -6.94 -9.41 -3.89
N VAL A 127 -6.07 -10.44 -3.86
CA VAL A 127 -6.48 -11.79 -4.25
C VAL A 127 -7.40 -12.40 -3.18
N GLU A 128 -7.10 -12.19 -1.91
CA GLU A 128 -7.90 -12.68 -0.79
C GLU A 128 -9.29 -12.05 -0.81
N GLU A 129 -9.39 -10.74 -1.00
CA GLU A 129 -10.66 -10.04 -1.20
C GLU A 129 -11.46 -10.63 -2.37
N ALA A 130 -10.82 -10.90 -3.52
CA ALA A 130 -11.49 -11.43 -4.70
C ALA A 130 -11.99 -12.90 -4.56
N VAL A 131 -11.43 -13.68 -3.64
CA VAL A 131 -11.78 -15.10 -3.46
C VAL A 131 -12.55 -15.39 -2.16
N SER A 132 -12.54 -14.48 -1.21
CA SER A 132 -13.15 -14.62 0.11
C SER A 132 -14.43 -13.80 0.19
N VAL A 133 -15.53 -14.46 0.57
CA VAL A 133 -16.79 -13.77 0.91
C VAL A 133 -17.03 -13.98 2.39
N GLY A 134 -17.11 -12.87 3.15
CA GLY A 134 -17.40 -12.91 4.59
C GLY A 134 -16.17 -12.91 5.50
N ASP A 135 -14.96 -12.84 4.94
CA ASP A 135 -13.74 -12.66 5.70
C ASP A 135 -13.30 -11.18 5.67
N LEU A 136 -12.73 -10.69 6.77
CA LEU A 136 -12.22 -9.32 6.85
C LEU A 136 -10.86 -9.22 6.16
N VAL A 137 -10.78 -8.46 5.06
CA VAL A 137 -9.56 -8.30 4.26
C VAL A 137 -8.92 -6.94 4.53
N ARG A 138 -7.62 -6.92 4.84
CA ARG A 138 -6.86 -5.69 5.03
C ARG A 138 -6.33 -5.18 3.69
N LEU A 139 -6.90 -4.09 3.18
CA LEU A 139 -6.52 -3.48 1.91
C LEU A 139 -5.28 -2.59 2.03
N LEU A 140 -5.19 -1.77 3.09
CA LEU A 140 -4.12 -0.80 3.26
C LEU A 140 -3.82 -0.55 4.74
N ARG A 141 -2.53 -0.42 5.06
CA ARG A 141 -2.07 0.10 6.36
C ARG A 141 -1.70 1.58 6.23
N PHE A 142 -2.23 2.42 7.12
CA PHE A 142 -1.86 3.83 7.15
C PHE A 142 -0.47 4.02 7.77
N SER A 143 0.33 4.93 7.20
CA SER A 143 1.71 5.19 7.62
C SER A 143 1.80 5.87 9.00
N HIS A 144 0.74 6.57 9.42
CA HIS A 144 0.68 7.27 10.68
C HIS A 144 -0.46 6.72 11.51
N GLY A 145 -0.13 6.11 12.63
CA GLY A 145 -1.08 5.44 13.51
C GLY A 145 -1.21 3.94 13.23
N ASP A 146 -1.85 3.23 14.15
CA ASP A 146 -2.10 1.79 14.05
C ASP A 146 -3.46 1.49 13.41
N ALA A 147 -3.86 2.28 12.41
CA ALA A 147 -5.12 2.11 11.70
C ALA A 147 -4.90 1.48 10.33
N ASN A 148 -5.86 0.67 9.90
CA ASN A 148 -5.89 0.01 8.61
C ASN A 148 -7.22 0.31 7.90
N LEU A 149 -7.16 0.33 6.57
CA LEU A 149 -8.35 0.21 5.74
C LEU A 149 -8.64 -1.26 5.55
N VAL A 150 -9.82 -1.70 5.98
CA VAL A 150 -10.25 -3.09 5.86
C VAL A 150 -11.59 -3.15 5.15
N GLU A 151 -11.85 -4.26 4.48
CA GLU A 151 -13.06 -4.52 3.70
C GLU A 151 -13.62 -5.88 4.09
N LEU A 152 -14.97 -6.00 4.03
CA LEU A 152 -15.68 -7.27 4.13
C LEU A 152 -16.91 -7.22 3.25
N THR A 153 -17.09 -8.22 2.39
CA THR A 153 -18.35 -8.46 1.70
C THR A 153 -19.31 -9.23 2.61
N LEU A 154 -20.45 -8.62 2.94
CA LEU A 154 -21.42 -9.18 3.89
C LEU A 154 -22.05 -10.48 3.30
N PRO A 155 -21.80 -11.65 3.93
CA PRO A 155 -22.31 -12.90 3.41
C PRO A 155 -23.84 -12.99 3.57
N PRO A 156 -24.53 -13.76 2.72
CA PRO A 156 -25.98 -13.93 2.79
C PRO A 156 -26.51 -14.44 4.14
N GLU A 157 -25.69 -15.23 4.84
CA GLU A 157 -26.02 -15.82 6.14
C GLU A 157 -25.66 -14.93 7.34
N SER A 158 -25.14 -13.74 7.08
CA SER A 158 -24.73 -12.82 8.16
C SER A 158 -25.95 -12.40 9.00
N ALA A 159 -25.79 -12.45 10.31
CA ALA A 159 -26.80 -11.96 11.25
C ALA A 159 -27.04 -10.45 11.14
N LEU A 160 -26.12 -9.73 10.49
CA LEU A 160 -26.23 -8.28 10.27
C LEU A 160 -27.04 -7.92 9.04
N ALA A 161 -27.31 -8.87 8.15
CA ALA A 161 -28.19 -8.62 7.00
C ALA A 161 -29.59 -8.27 7.47
N GLY A 162 -30.09 -7.09 7.07
CA GLY A 162 -31.39 -6.52 7.49
C GLY A 162 -31.31 -5.66 8.74
N THR A 163 -30.20 -5.57 9.47
CA THR A 163 -30.03 -4.64 10.59
C THR A 163 -29.64 -3.25 10.09
N THR A 164 -30.00 -2.21 10.85
CA THR A 164 -29.55 -0.85 10.50
C THR A 164 -28.14 -0.58 11.02
N VAL A 165 -27.39 0.24 10.30
CA VAL A 165 -26.02 0.64 10.69
C VAL A 165 -25.97 1.18 12.12
N GLY A 166 -27.02 1.90 12.54
CA GLY A 166 -27.09 2.50 13.87
C GLY A 166 -27.42 1.53 15.01
N ASP A 167 -27.92 0.34 14.70
CA ASP A 167 -28.25 -0.70 15.69
C ASP A 167 -27.09 -1.69 15.89
N VAL A 168 -26.06 -1.63 15.01
CA VAL A 168 -24.87 -2.45 15.16
C VAL A 168 -23.93 -1.84 16.21
N ALA A 169 -23.51 -2.65 17.18
CA ALA A 169 -22.56 -2.25 18.21
C ALA A 169 -21.12 -2.34 17.65
N TRP A 170 -20.74 -1.37 16.83
CA TRP A 170 -19.39 -1.32 16.26
C TRP A 170 -18.33 -1.22 17.34
N PRO A 171 -17.16 -1.90 17.18
CA PRO A 171 -16.04 -1.75 18.10
C PRO A 171 -15.57 -0.29 18.19
N GLU A 172 -15.03 0.11 19.34
CA GLU A 172 -14.35 1.41 19.48
C GLU A 172 -13.18 1.51 18.51
N ASP A 173 -12.80 2.73 18.13
CA ASP A 173 -11.73 2.98 17.15
C ASP A 173 -11.94 2.29 15.79
N THR A 174 -13.22 2.08 15.43
CA THR A 174 -13.65 1.51 14.15
C THR A 174 -14.71 2.42 13.52
N SER A 175 -14.55 2.73 12.24
CA SER A 175 -15.49 3.57 11.50
C SER A 175 -15.88 2.89 10.19
N LEU A 176 -17.16 2.64 9.97
CA LEU A 176 -17.71 2.28 8.66
C LEU A 176 -17.66 3.52 7.76
N VAL A 177 -16.82 3.50 6.73
CA VAL A 177 -16.55 4.64 5.86
C VAL A 177 -17.50 4.69 4.68
N THR A 178 -17.77 3.54 4.07
CA THR A 178 -18.67 3.43 2.93
C THR A 178 -19.26 2.03 2.81
N ILE A 179 -20.41 1.96 2.16
CA ILE A 179 -21.07 0.72 1.74
C ILE A 179 -21.11 0.75 0.21
N ILE A 180 -20.60 -0.30 -0.44
CA ILE A 180 -20.73 -0.48 -1.88
C ILE A 180 -21.78 -1.55 -2.11
N ARG A 181 -22.90 -1.15 -2.74
CA ARG A 181 -24.03 -2.03 -3.04
C ARG A 181 -24.20 -2.16 -4.55
N GLY A 182 -23.69 -3.23 -5.11
CA GLY A 182 -23.59 -3.43 -6.55
C GLY A 182 -22.72 -2.33 -7.20
N THR A 183 -23.32 -1.39 -7.92
CA THR A 183 -22.60 -0.27 -8.55
C THR A 183 -22.74 1.06 -7.80
N ARG A 184 -23.40 1.06 -6.64
CA ARG A 184 -23.69 2.29 -5.87
C ARG A 184 -22.76 2.41 -4.68
N VAL A 185 -22.18 3.60 -4.52
CA VAL A 185 -21.40 3.98 -3.34
C VAL A 185 -22.32 4.76 -2.41
N LEU A 186 -22.48 4.29 -1.18
CA LEU A 186 -23.36 4.87 -0.17
C LEU A 186 -22.50 5.41 0.98
N THR A 187 -22.77 6.65 1.40
CA THR A 187 -22.27 7.17 2.67
C THR A 187 -23.15 6.60 3.78
N PRO A 188 -22.59 5.83 4.73
CA PRO A 188 -23.41 5.17 5.75
C PRO A 188 -24.15 6.17 6.63
N SER A 189 -25.45 5.98 6.81
CA SER A 189 -26.24 6.66 7.82
C SER A 189 -26.77 5.65 8.85
N ARG A 190 -27.16 6.11 10.03
CA ARG A 190 -27.66 5.23 11.09
C ARG A 190 -28.93 4.47 10.67
N GLU A 191 -29.69 5.01 9.73
CA GLU A 191 -30.97 4.48 9.26
C GLU A 191 -30.80 3.50 8.09
N ASP A 192 -29.59 3.43 7.49
CA ASP A 192 -29.33 2.52 6.37
C ASP A 192 -29.34 1.07 6.86
N SER A 193 -30.08 0.23 6.16
CA SER A 193 -30.08 -1.21 6.38
C SER A 193 -28.95 -1.87 5.62
N LEU A 194 -28.22 -2.76 6.29
CA LEU A 194 -27.20 -3.61 5.68
C LEU A 194 -27.87 -4.73 4.88
N GLU A 195 -27.37 -4.99 3.68
CA GLU A 195 -27.90 -6.05 2.80
C GLU A 195 -26.82 -7.09 2.49
N ALA A 196 -27.24 -8.33 2.29
CA ALA A 196 -26.33 -9.38 1.82
C ALA A 196 -25.67 -8.97 0.49
N GLY A 197 -24.36 -9.14 0.38
CA GLY A 197 -23.58 -8.73 -0.78
C GLY A 197 -23.13 -7.26 -0.72
N ASP A 198 -23.42 -6.51 0.36
CA ASP A 198 -22.80 -5.21 0.57
C ASP A 198 -21.30 -5.36 0.85
N GLU A 199 -20.46 -4.60 0.13
CA GLU A 199 -19.06 -4.45 0.46
C GLU A 199 -18.93 -3.31 1.48
N LEU A 200 -18.48 -3.65 2.68
CA LEU A 200 -18.35 -2.74 3.83
C LEU A 200 -16.90 -2.33 4.00
N LEU A 201 -16.57 -1.05 3.81
CA LEU A 201 -15.23 -0.52 4.02
C LEU A 201 -15.13 0.16 5.38
N PHE A 202 -14.11 -0.22 6.16
CA PHE A 202 -13.86 0.34 7.47
C PHE A 202 -12.45 0.94 7.55
N VAL A 203 -12.32 1.96 8.38
CA VAL A 203 -11.05 2.34 8.98
C VAL A 203 -11.08 1.84 10.43
N ALA A 204 -10.20 0.91 10.76
CA ALA A 204 -10.17 0.27 12.07
C ALA A 204 -8.75 0.29 12.66
N ALA A 205 -8.66 0.48 13.99
CA ALA A 205 -7.42 0.26 14.69
C ALA A 205 -7.01 -1.23 14.61
N GLN A 206 -5.73 -1.52 14.40
CA GLN A 206 -5.25 -2.90 14.25
C GLN A 206 -5.67 -3.80 15.43
N ALA A 207 -5.69 -3.25 16.65
CA ALA A 207 -6.12 -3.98 17.86
C ALA A 207 -7.63 -4.32 17.88
N ARG A 208 -8.42 -3.78 16.97
CA ARG A 208 -9.88 -3.97 16.90
C ARG A 208 -10.34 -4.82 15.72
N GLU A 209 -9.44 -5.19 14.82
CA GLU A 209 -9.78 -5.98 13.64
C GLU A 209 -10.40 -7.33 13.99
N GLU A 210 -9.82 -8.05 14.95
CA GLU A 210 -10.36 -9.33 15.42
C GLU A 210 -11.80 -9.20 15.98
N GLN A 211 -12.07 -8.13 16.74
CA GLN A 211 -13.43 -7.85 17.25
C GLN A 211 -14.40 -7.49 16.12
N LEU A 212 -13.91 -6.78 15.11
CA LEU A 212 -14.71 -6.43 13.94
C LEU A 212 -15.01 -7.68 13.10
N GLU A 213 -14.02 -8.53 12.89
CA GLU A 213 -14.16 -9.80 12.19
C GLU A 213 -15.14 -10.74 12.90
N ASP A 214 -15.04 -10.89 14.22
CA ASP A 214 -15.96 -11.69 15.03
C ASP A 214 -17.43 -11.17 14.93
N LEU A 215 -17.60 -9.85 14.85
CA LEU A 215 -18.91 -9.22 14.72
C LEU A 215 -19.53 -9.47 13.34
N LEU A 216 -18.71 -9.43 12.28
CA LEU A 216 -19.12 -9.52 10.89
C LEU A 216 -19.20 -10.97 10.38
N SER A 217 -18.37 -11.86 10.95
CA SER A 217 -18.34 -13.26 10.55
C SER A 217 -19.63 -13.98 10.92
N VAL A 218 -20.04 -14.90 10.07
CA VAL A 218 -21.06 -15.87 10.42
C VAL A 218 -20.55 -16.70 11.59
N ARG A 219 -21.21 -16.65 12.77
CA ARG A 219 -20.91 -17.59 13.85
C ARG A 219 -21.02 -19.01 13.28
N ARG A 220 -19.90 -19.62 12.98
CA ARG A 220 -19.85 -21.08 12.83
C ARG A 220 -20.18 -21.65 14.20
N ASP A 221 -21.41 -22.08 14.40
CA ASP A 221 -21.80 -22.91 15.54
C ASP A 221 -20.88 -24.13 15.56
N THR A 222 -19.81 -24.07 16.36
CA THR A 222 -19.00 -25.22 16.73
C THR A 222 -19.74 -26.03 17.78
N SER A 223 -20.96 -26.43 17.49
CA SER A 223 -21.73 -27.39 18.26
C SER A 223 -22.13 -28.54 17.34
N THR A 224 -21.16 -29.44 17.07
CA THR A 224 -21.52 -30.84 16.80
C THR A 224 -20.43 -31.73 17.40
N THR A 225 -20.79 -32.36 18.44
CA THR A 225 -20.33 -33.49 19.22
C THR A 225 -19.33 -34.42 18.54
#